data_ce397908e3f548c60556615e73013b48
#
_entry.id   ce397908e3f548c60556615e73013b48
#
_cell.length_a   1.000
_cell.length_b   1.000
_cell.length_c   1.000
_cell.angle_alpha   90.00
_cell.angle_beta   90.00
_cell.angle_gamma   90.00
#
_symmetry.space_group_name_H-M   'P 1'
#
loop_
_entity.id
_entity.type
_entity.pdbx_description
1 polymer ?
#
loop_
_entity_poly.entity_id
_entity_poly.type
_entity_poly.pdbx_seq_one_letter_code
_entity_poly.pdbx_strand_id
1 'polypeptide(L)'
;MRVNVARVWEDSDYQKVRNLCEENDGWVEVYKKKDITISTQNIENSSYQMIKAIALFPDVAASVAYDVLHDSAYRAKWDKYMIKQESIGIINPNNDVCYYSLNSVSPIRPRDFVMQRSWLETEKDRLICSHSVCHEDYPPAKGCIRATVLLSGYLIKEKEEGCEVTYISHSDPKGKLPTWLVNRVTKVVAPKVIKKLHKACLGYPEWKEKHHPSWKPWSVPEQQMDLARVDLRKCQPKDYDQEIIDESNLSAMSISTKDDEDEDSLKN
;
A
#
# COMPACT_ATOMS: atom_id res chain seq x y z
N MET A 1 -13.08 -7.27 -10.80
CA MET A 1 -13.27 -6.27 -9.72
C MET A 1 -13.72 -4.96 -10.36
N ARG A 2 -14.72 -4.31 -9.82
CA ARG A 2 -15.15 -2.98 -10.31
C ARG A 2 -14.39 -1.94 -9.49
N VAL A 3 -13.51 -1.19 -10.12
CA VAL A 3 -12.86 -0.03 -9.52
C VAL A 3 -13.92 1.02 -9.21
N ASN A 4 -13.72 1.78 -8.15
CA ASN A 4 -14.61 2.83 -7.65
C ASN A 4 -15.96 2.38 -7.06
N VAL A 5 -16.17 1.09 -6.84
CA VAL A 5 -17.38 0.58 -6.16
C VAL A 5 -17.00 0.08 -4.76
N ALA A 6 -17.51 0.77 -3.74
CA ALA A 6 -17.40 0.33 -2.35
C ALA A 6 -18.42 -0.78 -2.07
N ARG A 7 -17.97 -1.94 -1.60
CA ARG A 7 -18.81 -3.11 -1.27
C ARG A 7 -18.09 -4.06 -0.33
N VAL A 8 -18.83 -4.95 0.30
CA VAL A 8 -18.23 -6.08 1.02
C VAL A 8 -17.52 -7.00 0.01
N TRP A 9 -16.29 -7.38 0.30
CA TRP A 9 -15.54 -8.35 -0.49
C TRP A 9 -16.02 -9.78 -0.22
N GLU A 10 -16.02 -10.58 -1.28
CA GLU A 10 -16.35 -11.99 -1.26
C GLU A 10 -15.08 -12.86 -1.33
N ASP A 11 -15.18 -14.14 -1.02
CA ASP A 11 -14.05 -15.08 -1.05
C ASP A 11 -13.35 -15.11 -2.40
N SER A 12 -14.11 -14.95 -3.50
CA SER A 12 -13.57 -14.88 -4.86
C SER A 12 -12.65 -13.67 -5.11
N ASP A 13 -12.89 -12.54 -4.41
CA ASP A 13 -12.03 -11.36 -4.49
C ASP A 13 -10.67 -11.63 -3.84
N TYR A 14 -10.70 -12.22 -2.64
CA TYR A 14 -9.48 -12.61 -1.92
C TYR A 14 -8.70 -13.68 -2.68
N GLN A 15 -9.37 -14.67 -3.23
CA GLN A 15 -8.72 -15.73 -4.01
C GLN A 15 -8.02 -15.16 -5.25
N LYS A 16 -8.61 -14.17 -5.92
CA LYS A 16 -7.96 -13.49 -7.04
C LYS A 16 -6.66 -12.81 -6.65
N VAL A 17 -6.63 -12.11 -5.51
CA VAL A 17 -5.41 -11.47 -5.02
C VAL A 17 -4.37 -12.51 -4.64
N ARG A 18 -4.78 -13.59 -3.96
CA ARG A 18 -3.88 -14.70 -3.59
C ARG A 18 -3.22 -15.29 -4.82
N ASN A 19 -3.99 -15.61 -5.86
CA ASN A 19 -3.47 -16.15 -7.11
C ASN A 19 -2.44 -15.20 -7.75
N LEU A 20 -2.72 -13.91 -7.84
CA LEU A 20 -1.78 -12.92 -8.39
C LEU A 20 -0.47 -12.83 -7.59
N CYS A 21 -0.54 -13.00 -6.27
CA CYS A 21 0.65 -13.06 -5.43
C CYS A 21 1.49 -14.33 -5.65
N GLU A 22 0.83 -15.47 -5.87
CA GLU A 22 1.46 -16.80 -5.97
C GLU A 22 1.90 -17.15 -7.40
N GLU A 23 1.18 -16.70 -8.42
CA GLU A 23 1.51 -16.94 -9.83
C GLU A 23 2.84 -16.31 -10.21
N ASN A 24 3.64 -17.03 -10.98
CA ASN A 24 4.94 -16.55 -11.47
C ASN A 24 4.95 -16.28 -12.97
N ASP A 25 3.96 -16.76 -13.70
CA ASP A 25 3.90 -16.62 -15.15
C ASP A 25 3.65 -15.15 -15.56
N GLY A 26 4.36 -14.70 -16.58
CA GLY A 26 4.26 -13.36 -17.13
C GLY A 26 4.96 -12.26 -16.31
N TRP A 27 5.58 -12.60 -15.18
CA TRP A 27 6.35 -11.65 -14.38
C TRP A 27 7.79 -11.54 -14.84
N VAL A 28 8.28 -10.30 -14.98
CA VAL A 28 9.67 -9.99 -15.36
C VAL A 28 10.39 -9.45 -14.12
N GLU A 29 11.44 -10.14 -13.67
CA GLU A 29 12.28 -9.69 -12.56
C GLU A 29 13.04 -8.42 -12.98
N VAL A 30 12.92 -7.34 -12.21
CA VAL A 30 13.57 -6.05 -12.45
C VAL A 30 14.56 -5.67 -11.35
N TYR A 31 14.46 -6.32 -10.20
CA TYR A 31 15.38 -6.16 -9.08
C TYR A 31 15.42 -7.42 -8.23
N LYS A 32 16.63 -7.83 -7.83
CA LYS A 32 16.86 -8.90 -6.86
C LYS A 32 18.09 -8.61 -6.02
N LYS A 33 17.93 -8.60 -4.72
CA LYS A 33 19.05 -8.45 -3.77
C LYS A 33 18.69 -9.09 -2.45
N LYS A 34 19.50 -10.06 -2.00
CA LYS A 34 19.25 -10.83 -0.78
C LYS A 34 17.81 -11.40 -0.78
N ASP A 35 17.04 -11.01 0.22
CA ASP A 35 15.69 -11.52 0.51
C ASP A 35 14.58 -10.70 -0.17
N ILE A 36 14.92 -9.81 -1.11
CA ILE A 36 13.95 -8.94 -1.81
C ILE A 36 14.03 -9.18 -3.31
N THR A 37 12.91 -9.55 -3.90
CA THR A 37 12.73 -9.64 -5.36
C THR A 37 11.59 -8.71 -5.78
N ILE A 38 11.81 -7.93 -6.86
CA ILE A 38 10.76 -7.09 -7.46
C ILE A 38 10.62 -7.47 -8.92
N SER A 39 9.37 -7.69 -9.32
CA SER A 39 8.99 -8.04 -10.68
C SER A 39 7.90 -7.12 -11.19
N THR A 40 7.80 -7.00 -12.49
CA THR A 40 6.72 -6.26 -13.17
C THR A 40 6.02 -7.15 -14.18
N GLN A 41 4.74 -6.86 -14.44
CA GLN A 41 3.93 -7.54 -15.43
C GLN A 41 3.13 -6.53 -16.24
N ASN A 42 3.12 -6.69 -17.56
CA ASN A 42 2.23 -5.93 -18.43
C ASN A 42 0.80 -6.46 -18.26
N ILE A 43 -0.14 -5.57 -18.07
CA ILE A 43 -1.56 -5.89 -17.97
C ILE A 43 -2.23 -5.48 -19.25
N GLU A 44 -2.98 -6.41 -19.86
CA GLU A 44 -3.75 -6.15 -21.07
C GLU A 44 -4.68 -4.95 -20.88
N ASN A 45 -4.73 -4.07 -21.86
CA ASN A 45 -5.54 -2.84 -21.85
C ASN A 45 -5.19 -1.85 -20.73
N SER A 46 -3.97 -1.91 -20.16
CA SER A 46 -3.45 -0.94 -19.22
C SER A 46 -2.14 -0.33 -19.69
N SER A 47 -2.01 0.99 -19.57
CA SER A 47 -0.74 1.68 -19.80
C SER A 47 0.24 1.51 -18.63
N TYR A 48 -0.19 0.93 -17.52
CA TYR A 48 0.60 0.77 -16.30
C TYR A 48 0.85 -0.71 -16.02
N GLN A 49 2.09 -1.02 -15.69
CA GLN A 49 2.49 -2.36 -15.26
C GLN A 49 1.99 -2.65 -13.85
N MET A 50 1.68 -3.90 -13.57
CA MET A 50 1.56 -4.38 -12.20
C MET A 50 2.95 -4.64 -11.63
N ILE A 51 3.14 -4.28 -10.37
CA ILE A 51 4.39 -4.51 -9.62
C ILE A 51 4.12 -5.62 -8.60
N LYS A 52 5.06 -6.55 -8.48
CA LYS A 52 5.11 -7.55 -7.41
C LYS A 52 6.44 -7.43 -6.67
N ALA A 53 6.38 -7.33 -5.35
CA ALA A 53 7.56 -7.38 -4.50
C ALA A 53 7.41 -8.54 -3.52
N ILE A 54 8.40 -9.41 -3.46
CA ILE A 54 8.46 -10.55 -2.52
C ILE A 54 9.63 -10.29 -1.58
N ALA A 55 9.40 -10.41 -0.29
CA ALA A 55 10.42 -10.25 0.73
C ALA A 55 10.32 -11.31 1.82
N LEU A 56 11.45 -11.88 2.21
CA LEU A 56 11.57 -12.74 3.37
C LEU A 56 12.01 -11.91 4.58
N PHE A 57 11.28 -12.03 5.69
CA PHE A 57 11.59 -11.44 6.99
C PHE A 57 11.82 -12.57 8.00
N PRO A 58 13.06 -13.08 8.12
CA PRO A 58 13.34 -14.31 8.88
C PRO A 58 13.18 -14.14 10.40
N ASP A 59 13.14 -12.91 10.87
CA ASP A 59 13.09 -12.51 12.28
C ASP A 59 11.77 -11.83 12.67
N VAL A 60 10.73 -11.94 11.83
CA VAL A 60 9.41 -11.30 12.02
C VAL A 60 8.30 -12.33 11.87
N ALA A 61 7.48 -12.50 12.90
CA ALA A 61 6.26 -13.32 12.80
C ALA A 61 5.24 -12.68 11.83
N ALA A 62 4.50 -13.50 11.08
CA ALA A 62 3.49 -13.02 10.13
C ALA A 62 2.42 -12.15 10.79
N SER A 63 2.04 -12.46 12.04
CA SER A 63 1.10 -11.64 12.83
C SER A 63 1.63 -10.22 13.08
N VAL A 64 2.93 -10.06 13.34
CA VAL A 64 3.56 -8.75 13.55
C VAL A 64 3.57 -7.94 12.26
N ALA A 65 3.94 -8.56 11.12
CA ALA A 65 3.89 -7.89 9.82
C ALA A 65 2.47 -7.43 9.46
N TYR A 66 1.48 -8.27 9.77
CA TYR A 66 0.06 -7.96 9.57
C TYR A 66 -0.40 -6.78 10.43
N ASP A 67 -0.06 -6.78 11.72
CA ASP A 67 -0.38 -5.69 12.63
C ASP A 67 0.24 -4.36 12.19
N VAL A 68 1.52 -4.35 11.81
CA VAL A 68 2.23 -3.14 11.34
C VAL A 68 1.56 -2.53 10.11
N LEU A 69 1.06 -3.36 9.20
CA LEU A 69 0.37 -2.89 8.00
C LEU A 69 -1.03 -2.34 8.31
N HIS A 70 -1.67 -2.79 9.38
CA HIS A 70 -2.98 -2.32 9.82
C HIS A 70 -2.91 -1.10 10.73
N ASP A 71 -1.95 -1.05 11.65
CA ASP A 71 -1.90 -0.02 12.71
C ASP A 71 -1.57 1.37 12.14
N SER A 72 -2.60 2.15 11.90
CA SER A 72 -2.49 3.51 11.35
C SER A 72 -1.71 4.46 12.27
N ALA A 73 -1.79 4.27 13.60
CA ALA A 73 -1.04 5.07 14.56
C ALA A 73 0.46 4.81 14.47
N TYR A 74 0.84 3.56 14.18
CA TYR A 74 2.25 3.22 13.98
C TYR A 74 2.76 3.60 12.60
N ARG A 75 1.92 3.65 11.57
CA ARG A 75 2.34 3.98 10.20
C ARG A 75 3.10 5.30 10.11
N ALA A 76 2.67 6.32 10.85
CA ALA A 76 3.34 7.63 10.89
C ALA A 76 4.80 7.57 11.39
N LYS A 77 5.20 6.49 12.09
CA LYS A 77 6.56 6.33 12.61
C LYS A 77 7.55 5.82 11.56
N TRP A 78 7.07 5.09 10.54
CA TRP A 78 7.96 4.44 9.58
C TRP A 78 7.71 4.80 8.11
N ASP A 79 6.49 5.18 7.74
CA ASP A 79 6.14 5.53 6.36
C ASP A 79 6.41 7.02 6.09
N LYS A 80 7.65 7.35 5.75
CA LYS A 80 8.08 8.73 5.49
C LYS A 80 7.45 9.37 4.26
N TYR A 81 6.83 8.57 3.38
CA TYR A 81 6.15 9.10 2.20
C TYR A 81 4.72 9.53 2.52
N MET A 82 4.16 9.05 3.61
CA MET A 82 2.82 9.43 4.05
C MET A 82 2.77 10.90 4.46
N ILE A 83 1.86 11.66 3.84
CA ILE A 83 1.52 13.03 4.26
C ILE A 83 0.37 12.99 5.26
N LYS A 84 -0.70 12.27 4.90
CA LYS A 84 -1.91 12.15 5.70
C LYS A 84 -2.56 10.78 5.52
N GLN A 85 -3.08 10.25 6.61
CA GLN A 85 -3.98 9.10 6.61
C GLN A 85 -5.17 9.42 7.52
N GLU A 86 -6.37 9.05 7.08
CA GLU A 86 -7.61 9.30 7.81
C GLU A 86 -8.58 8.15 7.56
N SER A 87 -9.17 7.63 8.64
CA SER A 87 -10.25 6.65 8.54
C SER A 87 -11.55 7.39 8.19
N ILE A 88 -12.21 6.97 7.12
CA ILE A 88 -13.54 7.46 6.76
C ILE A 88 -14.61 6.65 7.48
N GLY A 89 -14.36 5.34 7.65
CA GLY A 89 -15.22 4.47 8.44
C GLY A 89 -15.17 3.02 7.97
N ILE A 90 -15.84 2.16 8.71
CA ILE A 90 -15.93 0.73 8.43
C ILE A 90 -17.20 0.40 7.65
N ILE A 91 -17.10 -0.55 6.72
CA ILE A 91 -18.24 -1.15 6.00
C ILE A 91 -18.77 -2.34 6.81
N ASN A 92 -17.85 -3.23 7.20
CA ASN A 92 -18.09 -4.40 8.05
C ASN A 92 -16.78 -4.72 8.81
N PRO A 93 -16.71 -5.76 9.65
CA PRO A 93 -15.53 -6.04 10.47
C PRO A 93 -14.21 -6.20 9.73
N ASN A 94 -14.21 -6.50 8.44
CA ASN A 94 -13.01 -6.69 7.63
C ASN A 94 -12.99 -5.86 6.33
N ASN A 95 -13.78 -4.81 6.27
CA ASN A 95 -13.76 -3.83 5.17
C ASN A 95 -13.92 -2.40 5.72
N ASP A 96 -13.02 -1.51 5.38
CA ASP A 96 -13.09 -0.10 5.71
C ASP A 96 -12.81 0.80 4.49
N VAL A 97 -13.08 2.09 4.64
CA VAL A 97 -12.70 3.12 3.68
C VAL A 97 -11.80 4.13 4.37
N CYS A 98 -10.71 4.47 3.72
CA CYS A 98 -9.75 5.45 4.22
C CYS A 98 -9.33 6.44 3.13
N TYR A 99 -8.94 7.63 3.58
CA TYR A 99 -8.20 8.61 2.79
C TYR A 99 -6.71 8.45 3.07
N TYR A 100 -5.90 8.57 2.03
CA TYR A 100 -4.46 8.48 2.12
C TYR A 100 -3.80 9.44 1.13
N SER A 101 -2.79 10.19 1.56
CA SER A 101 -1.99 11.02 0.67
C SER A 101 -0.51 10.81 0.93
N LEU A 102 0.28 10.82 -0.14
CA LEU A 102 1.70 10.60 -0.07
C LEU A 102 2.50 11.55 -0.95
N ASN A 103 3.68 11.89 -0.47
CA ASN A 103 4.68 12.56 -1.26
C ASN A 103 5.16 11.64 -2.39
N SER A 104 5.39 12.24 -3.51
CA SER A 104 6.11 11.60 -4.60
C SER A 104 7.59 11.96 -4.55
N VAL A 105 8.36 11.36 -5.45
CA VAL A 105 9.77 11.72 -5.66
C VAL A 105 9.82 13.12 -6.27
N SER A 106 10.42 14.10 -5.56
CA SER A 106 10.55 15.46 -6.09
C SER A 106 11.22 15.45 -7.48
N PRO A 107 10.75 16.24 -8.45
CA PRO A 107 9.75 17.32 -8.35
C PRO A 107 8.30 16.91 -8.67
N ILE A 108 8.00 15.62 -8.67
CA ILE A 108 6.68 15.07 -8.96
C ILE A 108 5.68 15.47 -7.84
N ARG A 109 4.49 15.93 -8.23
CA ARG A 109 3.46 16.34 -7.26
C ARG A 109 2.98 15.19 -6.38
N PRO A 110 2.50 15.47 -5.15
CA PRO A 110 1.86 14.49 -4.29
C PRO A 110 0.62 13.84 -4.96
N ARG A 111 0.34 12.62 -4.56
CA ARG A 111 -0.90 11.90 -4.93
C ARG A 111 -1.75 11.67 -3.71
N ASP A 112 -3.07 11.75 -3.89
CA ASP A 112 -4.02 11.34 -2.87
C ASP A 112 -4.93 10.21 -3.37
N PHE A 113 -5.52 9.50 -2.42
CA PHE A 113 -6.33 8.33 -2.66
C PHE A 113 -7.49 8.28 -1.68
N VAL A 114 -8.64 7.83 -2.13
CA VAL A 114 -9.68 7.26 -1.29
C VAL A 114 -9.75 5.79 -1.63
N MET A 115 -9.56 4.93 -0.64
CA MET A 115 -9.44 3.50 -0.86
C MET A 115 -10.34 2.72 0.08
N GLN A 116 -10.99 1.71 -0.46
CA GLN A 116 -11.48 0.62 0.35
C GLN A 116 -10.31 -0.33 0.64
N ARG A 117 -10.16 -0.71 1.92
CA ARG A 117 -9.32 -1.81 2.35
C ARG A 117 -10.20 -2.99 2.75
N SER A 118 -9.74 -4.19 2.45
CA SER A 118 -10.44 -5.44 2.75
C SER A 118 -9.40 -6.45 3.20
N TRP A 119 -9.65 -7.18 4.29
CA TRP A 119 -8.67 -8.11 4.82
C TRP A 119 -9.27 -9.43 5.24
N LEU A 120 -8.44 -10.46 5.23
CA LEU A 120 -8.77 -11.81 5.60
C LEU A 120 -7.60 -12.44 6.33
N GLU A 121 -7.85 -13.00 7.50
CA GLU A 121 -6.89 -13.81 8.24
C GLU A 121 -7.36 -15.25 8.26
N THR A 122 -6.49 -16.16 7.86
CA THR A 122 -6.71 -17.60 7.86
C THR A 122 -5.60 -18.30 8.65
N GLU A 123 -5.72 -19.59 8.86
CA GLU A 123 -4.65 -20.40 9.48
C GLU A 123 -3.38 -20.44 8.63
N LYS A 124 -3.49 -20.25 7.31
CA LYS A 124 -2.38 -20.41 6.35
C LYS A 124 -1.74 -19.09 5.95
N ASP A 125 -2.51 -18.02 5.89
CA ASP A 125 -2.06 -16.74 5.38
C ASP A 125 -2.93 -15.58 5.87
N ARG A 126 -2.41 -14.37 5.67
CA ARG A 126 -3.09 -13.12 5.94
C ARG A 126 -3.06 -12.25 4.69
N LEU A 127 -4.21 -11.71 4.33
CA LEU A 127 -4.40 -10.84 3.18
C LEU A 127 -4.86 -9.46 3.64
N ILE A 128 -4.26 -8.42 3.06
CA ILE A 128 -4.75 -7.04 3.13
C ILE A 128 -4.83 -6.54 1.70
N CYS A 129 -6.00 -6.19 1.24
CA CYS A 129 -6.26 -5.80 -0.14
C CYS A 129 -6.82 -4.38 -0.17
N SER A 130 -6.56 -3.64 -1.26
CA SER A 130 -7.11 -2.31 -1.41
C SER A 130 -7.41 -2.00 -2.88
N HIS A 131 -8.42 -1.17 -3.10
CA HIS A 131 -8.72 -0.56 -4.38
C HIS A 131 -9.32 0.83 -4.17
N SER A 132 -9.20 1.70 -5.16
CA SER A 132 -9.80 3.03 -5.10
C SER A 132 -11.31 2.98 -5.15
N VAL A 133 -11.92 3.83 -4.33
CA VAL A 133 -13.35 4.15 -4.35
C VAL A 133 -13.52 5.67 -4.37
N CYS A 134 -14.71 6.15 -4.67
CA CYS A 134 -15.07 7.55 -4.48
C CYS A 134 -15.71 7.76 -3.11
N HIS A 135 -15.64 8.99 -2.61
CA HIS A 135 -16.43 9.43 -1.47
C HIS A 135 -16.75 10.91 -1.62
N GLU A 136 -18.01 11.29 -1.44
CA GLU A 136 -18.51 12.65 -1.70
C GLU A 136 -17.76 13.70 -0.88
N ASP A 137 -17.53 13.43 0.40
CA ASP A 137 -16.87 14.35 1.34
C ASP A 137 -15.35 14.41 1.18
N TYR A 138 -14.78 13.56 0.30
CA TYR A 138 -13.33 13.47 0.05
C TYR A 138 -12.98 13.70 -1.43
N PRO A 139 -13.28 14.89 -1.99
CA PRO A 139 -12.83 15.26 -3.32
C PRO A 139 -11.29 15.29 -3.39
N PRO A 140 -10.69 15.36 -4.59
CA PRO A 140 -9.24 15.53 -4.74
C PRO A 140 -8.72 16.69 -3.88
N ALA A 141 -7.68 16.43 -3.09
CA ALA A 141 -7.14 17.45 -2.20
C ALA A 141 -6.36 18.51 -2.98
N LYS A 142 -6.43 19.77 -2.52
CA LYS A 142 -5.70 20.88 -3.14
C LYS A 142 -4.19 20.58 -3.14
N GLY A 143 -3.57 20.67 -4.32
CA GLY A 143 -2.14 20.41 -4.50
C GLY A 143 -1.77 18.95 -4.72
N CYS A 144 -2.73 18.02 -4.58
CA CYS A 144 -2.57 16.62 -4.91
C CYS A 144 -3.23 16.26 -6.25
N ILE A 145 -2.75 15.19 -6.87
CA ILE A 145 -3.42 14.54 -7.99
C ILE A 145 -4.11 13.29 -7.45
N ARG A 146 -5.44 13.16 -7.66
CA ARG A 146 -6.19 11.95 -7.28
C ARG A 146 -5.76 10.80 -8.17
N ALA A 147 -4.97 9.88 -7.63
CA ALA A 147 -4.57 8.67 -8.31
C ALA A 147 -5.59 7.53 -8.08
N THR A 148 -5.46 6.48 -8.88
CA THR A 148 -6.36 5.32 -8.80
C THR A 148 -5.54 4.07 -8.54
N VAL A 149 -5.81 3.39 -7.44
CA VAL A 149 -5.37 2.02 -7.19
C VAL A 149 -6.41 1.09 -7.80
N LEU A 150 -6.06 0.42 -8.89
CA LEU A 150 -6.91 -0.58 -9.53
C LEU A 150 -7.01 -1.82 -8.66
N LEU A 151 -5.87 -2.24 -8.12
CA LEU A 151 -5.74 -3.31 -7.16
C LEU A 151 -4.39 -3.17 -6.46
N SER A 152 -4.37 -3.31 -5.14
CA SER A 152 -3.16 -3.63 -4.39
C SER A 152 -3.45 -4.67 -3.33
N GLY A 153 -2.43 -5.40 -2.91
CA GLY A 153 -2.60 -6.41 -1.88
C GLY A 153 -1.29 -6.84 -1.26
N TYR A 154 -1.35 -7.18 0.02
CA TYR A 154 -0.34 -7.90 0.75
C TYR A 154 -0.83 -9.33 1.00
N LEU A 155 0.00 -10.31 0.70
CA LEU A 155 -0.14 -11.70 1.14
C LEU A 155 1.02 -11.98 2.09
N ILE A 156 0.71 -12.37 3.32
CA ILE A 156 1.69 -12.64 4.37
C ILE A 156 1.54 -14.11 4.76
N LYS A 157 2.62 -14.87 4.61
CA LYS A 157 2.67 -16.29 4.94
C LYS A 157 3.69 -16.56 6.02
N GLU A 158 3.32 -17.35 7.02
CA GLU A 158 4.26 -17.90 8.00
C GLU A 158 5.26 -18.80 7.29
N LYS A 159 6.51 -18.76 7.73
CA LYS A 159 7.60 -19.66 7.31
C LYS A 159 8.18 -20.34 8.54
N GLU A 160 9.02 -21.35 8.35
CA GLU A 160 9.74 -22.00 9.46
C GLU A 160 10.53 -20.99 10.28
N GLU A 161 11.14 -20.02 9.60
CA GLU A 161 11.79 -18.86 10.20
C GLU A 161 11.12 -17.60 9.67
N GLY A 162 10.39 -16.89 10.55
CA GLY A 162 9.77 -15.60 10.24
C GLY A 162 8.58 -15.68 9.27
N CYS A 163 8.52 -14.73 8.32
CA CYS A 163 7.43 -14.67 7.35
C CYS A 163 7.89 -14.21 5.97
N GLU A 164 7.09 -14.57 4.96
CA GLU A 164 7.20 -14.04 3.60
C GLU A 164 6.08 -13.04 3.36
N VAL A 165 6.46 -11.85 2.92
CA VAL A 165 5.55 -10.78 2.55
C VAL A 165 5.58 -10.59 1.04
N THR A 166 4.48 -10.85 0.37
CA THR A 166 4.29 -10.53 -1.06
C THR A 166 3.38 -9.31 -1.17
N TYR A 167 3.84 -8.29 -1.86
CA TYR A 167 3.05 -7.10 -2.19
C TYR A 167 2.83 -7.01 -3.68
N ILE A 168 1.59 -6.81 -4.10
CA ILE A 168 1.24 -6.50 -5.49
C ILE A 168 0.58 -5.14 -5.57
N SER A 169 0.79 -4.42 -6.69
CA SER A 169 0.11 -3.16 -6.96
C SER A 169 -0.06 -2.93 -8.46
N HIS A 170 -1.29 -2.63 -8.85
CA HIS A 170 -1.64 -2.11 -10.15
C HIS A 170 -2.36 -0.77 -9.94
N SER A 171 -1.69 0.32 -10.32
CA SER A 171 -2.15 1.67 -10.02
C SER A 171 -1.96 2.59 -11.22
N ASP A 172 -2.91 3.51 -11.38
CA ASP A 172 -2.82 4.62 -12.33
C ASP A 172 -2.51 5.91 -11.53
N PRO A 173 -1.29 6.42 -11.58
CA PRO A 173 -0.88 7.62 -10.84
C PRO A 173 -1.46 8.91 -11.40
N LYS A 174 -2.20 8.84 -12.51
CA LYS A 174 -2.74 9.96 -13.26
C LYS A 174 -1.67 10.97 -13.72
N GLY A 175 -2.05 11.79 -14.69
CA GLY A 175 -1.14 12.73 -15.34
C GLY A 175 -0.16 12.04 -16.32
N LYS A 176 0.74 12.82 -16.90
CA LYS A 176 1.85 12.30 -17.71
C LYS A 176 3.12 12.31 -16.90
N LEU A 177 3.65 11.12 -16.62
CA LEU A 177 4.85 10.95 -15.80
C LEU A 177 6.09 10.72 -16.66
N PRO A 178 7.28 11.16 -16.20
CA PRO A 178 8.52 10.90 -16.90
C PRO A 178 8.88 9.39 -16.84
N THR A 179 9.43 8.87 -17.93
CA THR A 179 9.80 7.45 -18.05
C THR A 179 10.80 6.96 -17.02
N TRP A 180 11.70 7.85 -16.55
CA TRP A 180 12.67 7.52 -15.51
C TRP A 180 12.04 7.17 -14.15
N LEU A 181 10.83 7.68 -13.88
CA LEU A 181 10.16 7.48 -12.58
C LEU A 181 9.81 6.03 -12.33
N VAL A 182 9.33 5.31 -13.34
CA VAL A 182 9.00 3.88 -13.22
C VAL A 182 10.22 3.08 -12.78
N ASN A 183 11.36 3.30 -13.44
CA ASN A 183 12.61 2.65 -13.08
C ASN A 183 13.08 3.01 -11.67
N ARG A 184 12.92 4.28 -11.26
CA ARG A 184 13.30 4.71 -9.92
C ARG A 184 12.38 4.09 -8.86
N VAL A 185 11.08 4.04 -9.11
CA VAL A 185 10.11 3.42 -8.17
C VAL A 185 10.43 1.94 -7.98
N THR A 186 10.63 1.19 -9.05
CA THR A 186 10.85 -0.26 -8.96
C THR A 186 12.23 -0.64 -8.43
N LYS A 187 13.30 0.07 -8.85
CA LYS A 187 14.69 -0.31 -8.53
C LYS A 187 15.26 0.36 -7.28
N VAL A 188 14.66 1.47 -6.82
CA VAL A 188 15.19 2.24 -5.68
C VAL A 188 14.15 2.39 -4.57
N VAL A 189 12.94 2.92 -4.90
CA VAL A 189 11.96 3.26 -3.86
C VAL A 189 11.36 2.00 -3.24
N ALA A 190 10.88 1.06 -4.05
CA ALA A 190 10.22 -0.15 -3.54
C ALA A 190 11.14 -1.00 -2.65
N PRO A 191 12.43 -1.28 -2.99
CA PRO A 191 13.33 -1.97 -2.07
C PRO A 191 13.54 -1.22 -0.75
N LYS A 192 13.65 0.12 -0.78
CA LYS A 192 13.79 0.94 0.44
C LYS A 192 12.54 0.87 1.32
N VAL A 193 11.35 0.91 0.73
CA VAL A 193 10.08 0.79 1.46
C VAL A 193 9.97 -0.57 2.15
N ILE A 194 10.34 -1.65 1.46
CA ILE A 194 10.33 -3.00 2.03
C ILE A 194 11.30 -3.12 3.22
N LYS A 195 12.51 -2.62 3.08
CA LYS A 195 13.49 -2.60 4.19
C LYS A 195 12.98 -1.79 5.39
N LYS A 196 12.30 -0.67 5.14
CA LYS A 196 11.68 0.13 6.21
C LYS A 196 10.53 -0.61 6.87
N LEU A 197 9.70 -1.33 6.09
CA LEU A 197 8.65 -2.18 6.64
C LEU A 197 9.24 -3.26 7.55
N HIS A 198 10.30 -3.96 7.10
CA HIS A 198 11.00 -4.95 7.92
C HIS A 198 11.49 -4.34 9.25
N LYS A 199 12.21 -3.21 9.18
CA LYS A 199 12.67 -2.49 10.38
C LYS A 199 11.51 -2.05 11.29
N ALA A 200 10.40 -1.62 10.70
CA ALA A 200 9.20 -1.26 11.44
C ALA A 200 8.61 -2.48 12.18
N CYS A 201 8.59 -3.64 11.55
CA CYS A 201 8.12 -4.89 12.19
C CYS A 201 8.97 -5.23 13.42
N LEU A 202 10.29 -5.07 13.35
CA LEU A 202 11.18 -5.32 14.49
C LEU A 202 10.92 -4.37 15.67
N GLY A 203 10.60 -3.11 15.40
CA GLY A 203 10.33 -2.11 16.43
C GLY A 203 8.88 -2.10 16.97
N TYR A 204 7.96 -2.76 16.26
CA TYR A 204 6.54 -2.69 16.59
C TYR A 204 6.17 -3.28 17.95
N PRO A 205 6.66 -4.46 18.37
CA PRO A 205 6.27 -5.05 19.66
C PRO A 205 6.53 -4.11 20.84
N GLU A 206 7.73 -3.52 20.92
CA GLU A 206 8.08 -2.58 21.98
C GLU A 206 7.25 -1.29 21.93
N TRP A 207 6.98 -0.79 20.72
CA TRP A 207 6.13 0.37 20.56
C TRP A 207 4.69 0.09 20.97
N LYS A 208 4.16 -1.08 20.57
CA LYS A 208 2.77 -1.49 20.83
C LYS A 208 2.49 -1.67 22.31
N GLU A 209 3.44 -2.21 23.07
CA GLU A 209 3.33 -2.31 24.54
C GLU A 209 3.03 -0.96 25.21
N LYS A 210 3.59 0.13 24.64
CA LYS A 210 3.43 1.49 25.18
C LYS A 210 2.23 2.24 24.57
N HIS A 211 1.58 1.69 23.55
CA HIS A 211 0.55 2.36 22.76
C HIS A 211 -0.68 1.46 22.55
N HIS A 212 -1.50 1.32 23.61
CA HIS A 212 -2.72 0.51 23.59
C HIS A 212 -2.49 -0.93 23.11
N PRO A 213 -1.76 -1.77 23.89
CA PRO A 213 -1.29 -3.09 23.46
C PRO A 213 -2.40 -4.05 23.02
N SER A 214 -3.58 -3.97 23.63
CA SER A 214 -4.74 -4.80 23.27
C SER A 214 -5.60 -4.24 22.13
N TRP A 215 -5.35 -3.01 21.65
CA TRP A 215 -6.14 -2.38 20.60
C TRP A 215 -5.74 -2.89 19.22
N LYS A 216 -6.49 -3.84 18.69
CA LYS A 216 -6.29 -4.45 17.35
C LYS A 216 -7.63 -4.70 16.66
N PRO A 217 -8.34 -3.65 16.24
CA PRO A 217 -9.69 -3.80 15.69
C PRO A 217 -9.74 -4.61 14.38
N TRP A 218 -8.62 -4.79 13.68
CA TRP A 218 -8.52 -5.65 12.49
C TRP A 218 -8.53 -7.14 12.79
N SER A 219 -8.21 -7.56 14.04
CA SER A 219 -8.24 -8.94 14.50
C SER A 219 -9.28 -9.17 15.61
N VAL A 220 -9.79 -8.09 16.23
CA VAL A 220 -10.79 -8.14 17.31
C VAL A 220 -12.00 -7.30 16.91
N PRO A 221 -12.98 -7.88 16.19
CA PRO A 221 -14.13 -7.13 15.64
C PRO A 221 -14.96 -6.38 16.68
N GLU A 222 -14.99 -6.85 17.92
CA GLU A 222 -15.70 -6.21 19.03
C GLU A 222 -15.19 -4.80 19.32
N GLN A 223 -13.93 -4.53 19.02
CA GLN A 223 -13.33 -3.21 19.18
C GLN A 223 -13.79 -2.20 18.13
N GLN A 224 -14.52 -2.65 17.12
CA GLN A 224 -15.05 -1.78 16.06
C GLN A 224 -16.46 -1.24 16.34
N MET A 225 -17.08 -1.60 17.46
CA MET A 225 -18.48 -1.26 17.72
C MET A 225 -18.74 0.24 17.72
N ASP A 226 -17.81 1.04 18.23
CA ASP A 226 -17.90 2.49 18.34
C ASP A 226 -17.22 3.23 17.17
N LEU A 227 -16.69 2.52 16.17
CA LEU A 227 -16.06 3.15 15.01
C LEU A 227 -17.13 3.69 14.05
N ALA A 228 -16.80 4.80 13.39
CA ALA A 228 -17.65 5.39 12.37
C ALA A 228 -17.96 4.40 11.25
N ARG A 229 -19.23 4.39 10.80
CA ARG A 229 -19.68 3.59 9.66
C ARG A 229 -19.67 4.42 8.38
N VAL A 230 -19.26 3.80 7.28
CA VAL A 230 -19.29 4.42 5.96
C VAL A 230 -20.74 4.52 5.48
N ASP A 231 -21.14 5.70 5.02
CA ASP A 231 -22.37 5.84 4.23
C ASP A 231 -22.08 5.49 2.77
N LEU A 232 -22.43 4.26 2.37
CA LEU A 232 -22.20 3.76 1.01
C LEU A 232 -22.92 4.58 -0.07
N ARG A 233 -23.95 5.36 0.28
CA ARG A 233 -24.63 6.28 -0.65
C ARG A 233 -23.69 7.39 -1.10
N LYS A 234 -22.74 7.78 -0.25
CA LYS A 234 -21.70 8.76 -0.55
C LYS A 234 -20.52 8.18 -1.36
N CYS A 235 -20.46 6.87 -1.52
CA CYS A 235 -19.40 6.16 -2.22
C CYS A 235 -19.75 5.84 -3.68
N GLN A 236 -20.60 6.65 -4.32
CA GLN A 236 -20.97 6.41 -5.71
C GLN A 236 -19.80 6.73 -6.65
N PRO A 237 -19.60 5.91 -7.69
CA PRO A 237 -18.59 6.18 -8.72
C PRO A 237 -18.76 7.59 -9.29
N LYS A 238 -17.67 8.33 -9.34
CA LYS A 238 -17.63 9.71 -9.86
C LYS A 238 -16.34 9.93 -10.62
N ASP A 239 -16.45 10.48 -11.81
CA ASP A 239 -15.29 11.03 -12.51
C ASP A 239 -15.04 12.44 -11.98
N TYR A 240 -13.79 12.68 -11.58
CA TYR A 240 -13.35 14.00 -11.19
C TYR A 240 -12.74 14.68 -12.40
N ASP A 241 -13.26 15.85 -12.78
CA ASP A 241 -12.61 16.75 -13.75
C ASP A 241 -11.29 17.23 -13.15
N GLN A 242 -10.23 16.48 -13.40
CA GLN A 242 -8.88 16.90 -13.07
C GLN A 242 -8.14 17.33 -14.34
N GLU A 243 -7.55 18.51 -14.28
CA GLU A 243 -6.62 18.93 -15.30
C GLU A 243 -5.52 17.87 -15.47
N ILE A 244 -5.23 17.50 -16.72
CA ILE A 244 -4.14 16.57 -17.01
C ILE A 244 -2.82 17.30 -16.75
N ILE A 245 -2.19 16.99 -15.64
CA ILE A 245 -0.89 17.53 -15.28
C ILE A 245 0.19 16.81 -16.09
N ASP A 246 0.95 17.57 -16.86
CA ASP A 246 2.07 17.05 -17.64
C ASP A 246 3.39 17.24 -16.88
N GLU A 247 3.90 16.16 -16.31
CA GLU A 247 5.16 16.08 -15.59
C GLU A 247 6.23 15.32 -16.41
N SER A 248 5.94 14.96 -17.67
CA SER A 248 6.80 14.09 -18.49
C SER A 248 8.20 14.66 -18.77
N ASN A 249 8.33 15.99 -18.78
CA ASN A 249 9.59 16.68 -19.03
C ASN A 249 10.41 16.98 -17.77
N LEU A 250 9.94 16.59 -16.58
CA LEU A 250 10.68 16.82 -15.35
C LEU A 250 11.94 15.95 -15.30
N SER A 251 13.08 16.58 -15.02
CA SER A 251 14.39 15.93 -15.00
C SER A 251 14.66 15.22 -13.66
N ALA A 252 15.26 14.03 -13.73
CA ALA A 252 15.76 13.32 -12.54
C ALA A 252 16.91 14.08 -11.83
N MET A 253 17.59 15.00 -12.50
CA MET A 253 18.74 15.73 -11.95
C MET A 253 18.39 16.74 -10.85
N SER A 254 17.12 17.12 -10.70
CA SER A 254 16.65 18.02 -9.63
C SER A 254 16.39 17.31 -8.29
N ILE A 255 16.65 16.00 -8.23
CA ILE A 255 16.41 15.21 -7.02
C ILE A 255 17.63 15.34 -6.11
N SER A 256 17.51 16.15 -5.05
CA SER A 256 18.57 16.30 -4.06
C SER A 256 18.86 14.95 -3.38
N THR A 257 20.15 14.64 -3.26
CA THR A 257 20.71 13.44 -2.63
C THR A 257 20.43 13.30 -1.12
N LYS A 258 19.58 14.16 -0.54
CA LYS A 258 19.21 14.09 0.88
C LYS A 258 18.55 12.79 1.33
N ASP A 259 18.09 11.98 0.36
CA ASP A 259 17.51 10.65 0.66
C ASP A 259 18.55 9.53 0.79
N ASP A 260 19.81 9.79 0.48
CA ASP A 260 20.88 8.77 0.47
C ASP A 260 21.75 8.79 1.74
N GLU A 261 21.66 9.84 2.59
CA GLU A 261 22.53 10.02 3.76
C GLU A 261 22.16 9.17 5.00
N ASP A 262 21.01 8.52 5.01
CA ASP A 262 20.58 7.69 6.15
C ASP A 262 21.16 6.25 6.16
N GLU A 263 21.96 5.84 5.16
CA GLU A 263 22.51 4.47 5.10
C GLU A 263 23.86 4.31 5.83
N ASP A 264 24.61 5.35 6.13
CA ASP A 264 25.97 5.24 6.70
C ASP A 264 26.06 5.44 8.22
N SER A 265 24.99 5.82 8.91
CA SER A 265 25.03 6.07 10.36
C SER A 265 24.80 4.83 11.25
N LEU A 266 24.75 3.63 10.68
CA LEU A 266 24.54 2.36 11.42
C LEU A 266 25.70 1.37 11.28
N LYS A 267 26.91 1.88 11.01
CA LYS A 267 28.16 1.14 11.24
C LYS A 267 28.92 1.84 12.37
N ASN A 268 28.48 1.62 13.59
CA ASN A 268 29.30 1.64 14.81
C ASN A 268 28.48 1.00 15.94
#